data_736059f5f44c6de67eb25f3196c335d5
#
_entry.id   736059f5f44c6de67eb25f3196c335d5
#
_cell.length_a   1.000
_cell.length_b   1.000
_cell.length_c   1.000
_cell.angle_alpha   90.00
_cell.angle_beta   90.00
_cell.angle_gamma   90.00
#
_symmetry.space_group_name_H-M   'P 1'
#
loop_
_entity.id
_entity.type
_entity.pdbx_description
1 polymer ?
#
loop_
_entity_poly.entity_id
_entity_poly.type
_entity_poly.pdbx_seq_one_letter_code
_entity_poly.pdbx_strand_id
1 'polypeptide(L)'
;MLIVNINDLSFSYYGDPVLQDVNFSVRQRDFIAIIGPNGGGKTTLLKLILGLLKPDTGNILVDGQIPQKASACIGYVPQNIHMNRRFPITAMDVVLMGKLDPKKRWTHQSAANRREALSALDRIGMANHAHRRIGELSGGQRQRVFIARALVSRPKLLLLDEPTASIDTKGQAEFYHLLKTLNQDLTILVVSHDLLVVSRFIKSVACVNKGLHYHDQAEITGAMLETMYPCTVEEVCPVELVTHGHLPHRVLQHHKE
;
A
#
# COMPACT_ATOMS: atom_id res chain seq x y z
N MET A 1 -0.42 -11.59 -17.67
CA MET A 1 -1.77 -10.99 -17.73
C MET A 1 -1.74 -9.73 -16.88
N LEU A 2 -2.35 -8.62 -17.37
CA LEU A 2 -2.44 -7.38 -16.59
C LEU A 2 -3.52 -7.52 -15.52
N ILE A 3 -3.21 -7.06 -14.30
CA ILE A 3 -4.16 -6.98 -13.19
C ILE A 3 -4.68 -5.55 -13.01
N VAL A 4 -3.83 -4.53 -13.28
CA VAL A 4 -4.23 -3.12 -13.36
C VAL A 4 -3.74 -2.57 -14.67
N ASN A 5 -4.58 -1.83 -15.37
CA ASN A 5 -4.22 -1.08 -16.56
C ASN A 5 -4.84 0.31 -16.51
N ILE A 6 -4.00 1.33 -16.55
CA ILE A 6 -4.36 2.75 -16.49
C ILE A 6 -3.82 3.42 -17.73
N ASN A 7 -4.68 4.12 -18.47
CA ASN A 7 -4.30 4.83 -19.70
C ASN A 7 -4.79 6.27 -19.64
N ASP A 8 -3.86 7.21 -19.84
CA ASP A 8 -4.03 8.66 -19.98
C ASP A 8 -4.93 9.26 -18.89
N LEU A 9 -4.74 8.77 -17.66
CA LEU A 9 -5.59 9.12 -16.54
C LEU A 9 -5.21 10.47 -15.95
N SER A 10 -6.21 11.37 -15.84
CA SER A 10 -6.08 12.61 -15.06
C SER A 10 -7.20 12.73 -14.05
N PHE A 11 -6.89 13.34 -12.91
CA PHE A 11 -7.82 13.55 -11.82
C PHE A 11 -7.51 14.83 -11.03
N SER A 12 -8.55 15.59 -10.68
CA SER A 12 -8.50 16.84 -9.93
C SER A 12 -9.45 16.81 -8.74
N TYR A 13 -9.08 17.45 -7.64
CA TYR A 13 -10.02 17.81 -6.57
C TYR A 13 -10.43 19.27 -6.73
N TYR A 14 -11.69 19.53 -6.96
CA TYR A 14 -12.25 20.91 -7.09
C TYR A 14 -11.48 21.78 -8.10
N GLY A 15 -10.96 21.19 -9.16
CA GLY A 15 -10.18 21.89 -10.19
C GLY A 15 -8.67 21.88 -9.95
N ASP A 16 -8.19 21.53 -8.76
CA ASP A 16 -6.76 21.39 -8.49
C ASP A 16 -6.24 20.04 -8.99
N PRO A 17 -5.33 19.99 -9.97
CA PRO A 17 -4.85 18.76 -10.58
C PRO A 17 -3.96 17.99 -9.59
N VAL A 18 -4.30 16.71 -9.37
CA VAL A 18 -3.57 15.80 -8.48
C VAL A 18 -2.84 14.71 -9.26
N LEU A 19 -3.44 14.22 -10.34
CA LEU A 19 -2.83 13.26 -11.26
C LEU A 19 -3.06 13.75 -12.69
N GLN A 20 -2.02 13.66 -13.54
CA GLN A 20 -2.02 14.13 -14.92
C GLN A 20 -1.37 13.10 -15.83
N ASP A 21 -2.07 12.71 -16.88
CA ASP A 21 -1.61 11.83 -17.98
C ASP A 21 -0.92 10.55 -17.48
N VAL A 22 -1.46 9.95 -16.41
CA VAL A 22 -0.90 8.75 -15.79
C VAL A 22 -1.16 7.54 -16.67
N ASN A 23 -0.06 6.87 -17.05
CA ASN A 23 -0.05 5.58 -17.71
C ASN A 23 0.65 4.57 -16.81
N PHE A 24 -0.05 3.47 -16.42
CA PHE A 24 0.49 2.50 -15.49
C PHE A 24 -0.10 1.10 -15.70
N SER A 25 0.77 0.13 -15.88
CA SER A 25 0.39 -1.27 -16.08
C SER A 25 1.03 -2.16 -15.03
N VAL A 26 0.21 -2.96 -14.35
CA VAL A 26 0.63 -3.93 -13.33
C VAL A 26 0.31 -5.34 -13.79
N ARG A 27 1.30 -6.22 -13.76
CA ARG A 27 1.12 -7.64 -14.10
C ARG A 27 0.72 -8.43 -12.87
N GLN A 28 0.13 -9.60 -13.10
CA GLN A 28 -0.12 -10.54 -12.00
C GLN A 28 1.18 -10.93 -11.31
N ARG A 29 1.14 -10.98 -9.97
CA ARG A 29 2.26 -11.28 -9.08
C ARG A 29 3.38 -10.24 -9.09
N ASP A 30 3.13 -9.05 -9.62
CA ASP A 30 4.04 -7.92 -9.37
C ASP A 30 3.98 -7.51 -7.90
N PHE A 31 5.14 -7.09 -7.39
CA PHE A 31 5.25 -6.44 -6.09
C PHE A 31 5.87 -5.07 -6.30
N ILE A 32 5.04 -4.04 -6.29
CA ILE A 32 5.42 -2.67 -6.65
C ILE A 32 5.26 -1.75 -5.45
N ALA A 33 6.29 -0.95 -5.17
CA ALA A 33 6.17 0.18 -4.26
C ALA A 33 5.71 1.42 -5.02
N ILE A 34 4.72 2.11 -4.47
CA ILE A 34 4.31 3.45 -4.90
C ILE A 34 4.94 4.44 -3.94
N ILE A 35 5.86 5.25 -4.44
CA ILE A 35 6.61 6.25 -3.67
C ILE A 35 6.36 7.66 -4.23
N GLY A 36 6.72 8.68 -3.48
CA GLY A 36 6.56 10.08 -3.89
C GLY A 36 6.30 11.00 -2.70
N PRO A 37 6.29 12.33 -2.92
CA PRO A 37 6.10 13.31 -1.86
C PRO A 37 4.69 13.24 -1.24
N ASN A 38 4.55 13.84 -0.06
CA ASN A 38 3.23 14.05 0.53
C ASN A 38 2.40 14.97 -0.39
N GLY A 39 1.14 14.61 -0.61
CA GLY A 39 0.30 15.33 -1.58
C GLY A 39 0.54 14.96 -3.05
N GLY A 40 1.55 14.15 -3.40
CA GLY A 40 1.87 13.76 -4.77
C GLY A 40 0.85 12.87 -5.50
N GLY A 41 -0.26 12.48 -4.84
CA GLY A 41 -1.34 11.72 -5.49
C GLY A 41 -1.37 10.21 -5.19
N LYS A 42 -0.47 9.66 -4.36
CA LYS A 42 -0.37 8.22 -4.06
C LYS A 42 -1.68 7.60 -3.57
N THR A 43 -2.25 8.13 -2.48
CA THR A 43 -3.54 7.66 -1.94
C THR A 43 -4.70 7.91 -2.91
N THR A 44 -4.62 8.98 -3.71
CA THR A 44 -5.61 9.28 -4.76
C THR A 44 -5.58 8.21 -5.84
N LEU A 45 -4.39 7.80 -6.28
CA LEU A 45 -4.22 6.70 -7.24
C LEU A 45 -4.82 5.40 -6.70
N LEU A 46 -4.55 5.05 -5.42
CA LEU A 46 -5.19 3.88 -4.81
C LEU A 46 -6.71 3.99 -4.78
N LYS A 47 -7.28 5.16 -4.43
CA LYS A 47 -8.74 5.38 -4.40
C LYS A 47 -9.37 5.25 -5.79
N LEU A 48 -8.68 5.66 -6.85
CA LEU A 48 -9.11 5.50 -8.24
C LEU A 48 -9.10 4.02 -8.64
N ILE A 49 -8.04 3.27 -8.31
CA ILE A 49 -7.96 1.80 -8.53
C ILE A 49 -9.04 1.06 -7.76
N LEU A 50 -9.41 1.52 -6.56
CA LEU A 50 -10.51 0.97 -5.74
C LEU A 50 -11.90 1.32 -6.30
N GLY A 51 -11.99 2.26 -7.24
CA GLY A 51 -13.27 2.78 -7.74
C GLY A 51 -14.02 3.67 -6.76
N LEU A 52 -13.35 4.16 -5.70
CA LEU A 52 -13.87 5.14 -4.75
C LEU A 52 -13.91 6.55 -5.31
N LEU A 53 -13.08 6.81 -6.33
CA LEU A 53 -13.05 8.03 -7.12
C LEU A 53 -13.22 7.65 -8.59
N LYS A 54 -13.70 8.62 -9.38
CA LYS A 54 -13.83 8.49 -10.83
C LYS A 54 -12.83 9.44 -11.49
N PRO A 55 -12.03 8.99 -12.48
CA PRO A 55 -11.11 9.88 -13.19
C PRO A 55 -11.88 10.96 -13.99
N ASP A 56 -11.25 12.13 -14.18
CA ASP A 56 -11.77 13.19 -15.05
C ASP A 56 -11.59 12.79 -16.51
N THR A 57 -10.40 12.24 -16.86
CA THR A 57 -10.09 11.70 -18.19
C THR A 57 -9.37 10.36 -18.08
N GLY A 58 -9.26 9.65 -19.20
CA GLY A 58 -8.61 8.35 -19.27
C GLY A 58 -9.47 7.22 -18.72
N ASN A 59 -8.84 6.06 -18.50
CA ASN A 59 -9.55 4.88 -18.01
C ASN A 59 -8.69 4.02 -17.10
N ILE A 60 -9.36 3.24 -16.24
CA ILE A 60 -8.76 2.24 -15.38
C ILE A 60 -9.50 0.93 -15.57
N LEU A 61 -8.73 -0.14 -15.73
CA LEU A 61 -9.24 -1.50 -15.68
C LEU A 61 -8.51 -2.29 -14.58
N VAL A 62 -9.25 -3.03 -13.78
CA VAL A 62 -8.74 -3.98 -12.80
C VAL A 62 -9.28 -5.36 -13.15
N ASP A 63 -8.39 -6.33 -13.37
CA ASP A 63 -8.74 -7.68 -13.85
C ASP A 63 -9.66 -7.63 -15.09
N GLY A 64 -9.40 -6.67 -16.00
CA GLY A 64 -10.17 -6.46 -17.23
C GLY A 64 -11.53 -5.78 -17.04
N GLN A 65 -11.89 -5.35 -15.84
CA GLN A 65 -13.17 -4.71 -15.52
C GLN A 65 -12.97 -3.29 -14.97
N ILE A 66 -14.01 -2.46 -15.05
CA ILE A 66 -13.98 -1.16 -14.37
C ILE A 66 -13.89 -1.37 -12.84
N PRO A 67 -13.17 -0.51 -12.09
CA PRO A 67 -12.89 -0.70 -10.68
C PRO A 67 -14.10 -1.03 -9.81
N GLN A 68 -15.25 -0.38 -10.04
CA GLN A 68 -16.49 -0.60 -9.27
C GLN A 68 -17.01 -2.03 -9.39
N LYS A 69 -16.76 -2.71 -10.52
CA LYS A 69 -17.15 -4.11 -10.75
C LYS A 69 -16.07 -5.09 -10.27
N ALA A 70 -14.82 -4.65 -10.18
CA ALA A 70 -13.68 -5.44 -9.77
C ALA A 70 -13.45 -5.48 -8.24
N SER A 71 -14.29 -4.85 -7.44
CA SER A 71 -14.11 -4.70 -5.98
C SER A 71 -13.87 -6.02 -5.24
N ALA A 72 -14.48 -7.12 -5.69
CA ALA A 72 -14.26 -8.45 -5.11
C ALA A 72 -12.84 -9.00 -5.35
N CYS A 73 -12.12 -8.48 -6.37
CA CYS A 73 -10.76 -8.88 -6.71
C CYS A 73 -9.71 -8.08 -5.93
N ILE A 74 -10.11 -7.05 -5.18
CA ILE A 74 -9.20 -6.11 -4.51
C ILE A 74 -9.32 -6.25 -3.00
N GLY A 75 -8.20 -6.51 -2.32
CA GLY A 75 -8.05 -6.32 -0.88
C GLY A 75 -7.41 -4.96 -0.59
N TYR A 76 -7.90 -4.24 0.39
CA TYR A 76 -7.38 -2.92 0.75
C TYR A 76 -7.11 -2.78 2.25
N VAL A 77 -5.93 -2.26 2.57
CA VAL A 77 -5.52 -1.88 3.92
C VAL A 77 -5.19 -0.39 3.92
N PRO A 78 -6.03 0.45 4.53
CA PRO A 78 -5.81 1.90 4.59
C PRO A 78 -4.71 2.28 5.58
N GLN A 79 -4.11 3.46 5.39
CA GLN A 79 -3.08 4.05 6.25
C GLN A 79 -3.53 4.19 7.70
N ASN A 80 -4.68 4.82 7.91
CA ASN A 80 -5.22 5.09 9.23
C ASN A 80 -6.45 4.22 9.49
N ILE A 81 -6.31 3.31 10.42
CA ILE A 81 -7.42 2.52 10.92
C ILE A 81 -7.79 3.08 12.29
N HIS A 82 -8.64 4.12 12.27
CA HIS A 82 -9.20 4.67 13.51
C HIS A 82 -10.12 3.64 14.15
N MET A 83 -9.57 2.91 15.11
CA MET A 83 -10.35 1.96 15.88
C MET A 83 -10.32 2.36 17.36
N ASN A 84 -11.48 2.48 17.95
CA ASN A 84 -11.59 2.64 19.40
C ASN A 84 -11.06 1.35 20.07
N ARG A 85 -9.88 1.45 20.70
CA ARG A 85 -9.22 0.30 21.37
C ARG A 85 -10.04 -0.32 22.49
N ARG A 86 -11.03 0.42 23.03
CA ARG A 86 -11.95 -0.06 24.06
C ARG A 86 -13.10 -0.88 23.49
N PHE A 87 -13.29 -0.86 22.16
CA PHE A 87 -14.36 -1.62 21.54
C PHE A 87 -14.06 -3.13 21.61
N PRO A 88 -14.96 -3.95 22.17
CA PRO A 88 -14.68 -5.35 22.51
C PRO A 88 -14.83 -6.30 21.31
N ILE A 89 -14.13 -6.00 20.19
CA ILE A 89 -14.09 -6.89 19.02
C ILE A 89 -12.81 -7.71 19.00
N THR A 90 -12.90 -8.94 18.56
CA THR A 90 -11.77 -9.86 18.41
C THR A 90 -11.09 -9.73 17.03
N ALA A 91 -9.88 -10.29 16.90
CA ALA A 91 -9.21 -10.40 15.59
C ALA A 91 -10.08 -11.18 14.58
N MET A 92 -10.75 -12.24 15.03
CA MET A 92 -11.68 -13.01 14.20
C MET A 92 -12.82 -12.13 13.67
N ASP A 93 -13.44 -11.31 14.53
CA ASP A 93 -14.54 -10.44 14.14
C ASP A 93 -14.10 -9.42 13.07
N VAL A 94 -12.89 -8.84 13.23
CA VAL A 94 -12.31 -7.92 12.25
C VAL A 94 -12.11 -8.61 10.90
N VAL A 95 -11.60 -9.84 10.88
CA VAL A 95 -11.40 -10.57 9.61
C VAL A 95 -12.73 -10.92 8.97
N LEU A 96 -13.73 -11.32 9.75
CA LEU A 96 -15.08 -11.61 9.26
C LEU A 96 -15.76 -10.39 8.62
N MET A 97 -15.41 -9.16 9.01
CA MET A 97 -15.90 -7.95 8.34
C MET A 97 -15.49 -7.90 6.85
N GLY A 98 -14.36 -8.54 6.47
CA GLY A 98 -13.96 -8.64 5.07
C GLY A 98 -14.86 -9.54 4.21
N LYS A 99 -15.79 -10.29 4.81
CA LYS A 99 -16.80 -11.14 4.14
C LYS A 99 -18.18 -10.49 4.11
N LEU A 100 -18.32 -9.25 4.59
CA LEU A 100 -19.62 -8.59 4.57
C LEU A 100 -20.02 -8.26 3.15
N ASP A 101 -21.20 -8.73 2.75
CA ASP A 101 -21.84 -8.37 1.50
C ASP A 101 -22.83 -7.23 1.77
N PRO A 102 -22.62 -6.03 1.19
CA PRO A 102 -23.52 -4.87 1.42
C PRO A 102 -24.98 -5.15 1.03
N LYS A 103 -25.20 -6.14 0.16
CA LYS A 103 -26.53 -6.53 -0.31
C LYS A 103 -27.24 -7.53 0.60
N LYS A 104 -26.50 -8.15 1.52
CA LYS A 104 -27.08 -9.12 2.46
C LYS A 104 -27.25 -8.49 3.82
N ARG A 105 -28.48 -8.56 4.37
CA ARG A 105 -28.70 -8.20 5.78
C ARG A 105 -27.78 -9.00 6.69
N TRP A 106 -27.38 -8.40 7.81
CA TRP A 106 -26.59 -9.03 8.86
C TRP A 106 -27.22 -10.39 9.24
N THR A 107 -26.71 -11.44 8.64
CA THR A 107 -27.01 -12.82 9.01
C THR A 107 -25.87 -13.36 9.84
N HIS A 108 -26.16 -14.31 10.72
CA HIS A 108 -25.12 -14.99 11.50
C HIS A 108 -24.00 -15.47 10.58
N GLN A 109 -22.75 -15.15 10.96
CA GLN A 109 -21.58 -15.59 10.22
C GLN A 109 -21.57 -17.12 10.15
N SER A 110 -21.60 -17.64 8.95
CA SER A 110 -21.64 -19.10 8.73
C SER A 110 -20.37 -19.77 9.26
N ALA A 111 -20.45 -21.04 9.63
CA ALA A 111 -19.28 -21.84 9.98
C ALA A 111 -18.22 -21.86 8.87
N ALA A 112 -18.64 -21.75 7.60
CA ALA A 112 -17.75 -21.62 6.44
C ALA A 112 -16.97 -20.30 6.48
N ASN A 113 -17.63 -19.15 6.73
CA ASN A 113 -16.97 -17.86 6.85
C ASN A 113 -15.94 -17.84 7.99
N ARG A 114 -16.27 -18.46 9.13
CA ARG A 114 -15.33 -18.58 10.26
C ARG A 114 -14.10 -19.42 9.92
N ARG A 115 -14.26 -20.53 9.18
CA ARG A 115 -13.12 -21.33 8.70
C ARG A 115 -12.24 -20.53 7.73
N GLU A 116 -12.82 -19.78 6.80
CA GLU A 116 -12.07 -18.93 5.87
C GLU A 116 -11.36 -17.80 6.61
N ALA A 117 -11.98 -17.18 7.61
CA ALA A 117 -11.36 -16.15 8.44
C ALA A 117 -10.19 -16.73 9.26
N LEU A 118 -10.33 -17.93 9.82
CA LEU A 118 -9.24 -18.59 10.53
C LEU A 118 -8.09 -18.94 9.59
N SER A 119 -8.37 -19.43 8.39
CA SER A 119 -7.36 -19.68 7.35
C SER A 119 -6.64 -18.38 6.93
N ALA A 120 -7.35 -17.26 6.82
CA ALA A 120 -6.73 -15.98 6.54
C ALA A 120 -5.82 -15.50 7.68
N LEU A 121 -6.24 -15.71 8.94
CA LEU A 121 -5.40 -15.44 10.12
C LEU A 121 -4.16 -16.35 10.17
N ASP A 122 -4.31 -17.60 9.81
CA ASP A 122 -3.20 -18.56 9.76
C ASP A 122 -2.14 -18.15 8.75
N ARG A 123 -2.55 -17.75 7.54
CA ARG A 123 -1.64 -17.26 6.48
C ARG A 123 -0.74 -16.11 6.90
N ILE A 124 -1.16 -15.35 7.91
CA ILE A 124 -0.39 -14.19 8.42
C ILE A 124 0.19 -14.43 9.82
N GLY A 125 0.16 -15.70 10.30
CA GLY A 125 0.73 -16.10 11.57
C GLY A 125 -0.06 -15.60 12.80
N MET A 126 -1.37 -15.38 12.68
CA MET A 126 -2.22 -14.82 13.74
C MET A 126 -3.34 -15.76 14.21
N ALA A 127 -3.35 -17.04 13.80
CA ALA A 127 -4.38 -18.01 14.19
C ALA A 127 -4.57 -18.11 15.70
N ASN A 128 -3.46 -18.18 16.47
CA ASN A 128 -3.47 -18.26 17.93
C ASN A 128 -4.00 -17.00 18.64
N HIS A 129 -4.17 -15.90 17.89
CA HIS A 129 -4.68 -14.62 18.39
C HIS A 129 -6.12 -14.34 17.92
N ALA A 130 -6.77 -15.31 17.27
CA ALA A 130 -8.08 -15.14 16.65
C ALA A 130 -9.14 -14.59 17.64
N HIS A 131 -9.11 -15.03 18.89
CA HIS A 131 -10.06 -14.64 19.93
C HIS A 131 -9.57 -13.50 20.84
N ARG A 132 -8.35 -12.98 20.62
CA ARG A 132 -7.87 -11.80 21.34
C ARG A 132 -8.57 -10.54 20.87
N ARG A 133 -8.82 -9.62 21.79
CA ARG A 133 -9.37 -8.29 21.45
C ARG A 133 -8.36 -7.51 20.63
N ILE A 134 -8.82 -6.81 19.62
CA ILE A 134 -7.94 -6.05 18.71
C ILE A 134 -7.14 -4.96 19.47
N GLY A 135 -7.70 -4.41 20.55
CA GLY A 135 -7.04 -3.42 21.41
C GLY A 135 -5.85 -3.96 22.20
N GLU A 136 -5.78 -5.27 22.44
CA GLU A 136 -4.72 -5.97 23.19
C GLU A 136 -3.54 -6.35 22.30
N LEU A 137 -3.68 -6.23 20.98
CA LEU A 137 -2.65 -6.57 20.02
C LEU A 137 -1.62 -5.43 19.86
N SER A 138 -0.36 -5.79 19.60
CA SER A 138 0.67 -4.82 19.21
C SER A 138 0.33 -4.13 17.87
N GLY A 139 1.02 -3.04 17.51
CA GLY A 139 0.84 -2.35 16.23
C GLY A 139 1.00 -3.29 15.05
N GLY A 140 2.10 -4.05 15.01
CA GLY A 140 2.37 -5.02 13.94
C GLY A 140 1.36 -6.18 13.90
N GLN A 141 0.92 -6.68 15.07
CA GLN A 141 -0.12 -7.70 15.13
C GLN A 141 -1.47 -7.19 14.60
N ARG A 142 -1.86 -5.97 14.97
CA ARG A 142 -3.07 -5.35 14.40
C ARG A 142 -2.97 -5.22 12.88
N GLN A 143 -1.83 -4.75 12.38
CA GLN A 143 -1.61 -4.59 10.94
C GLN A 143 -1.76 -5.93 10.21
N ARG A 144 -1.19 -7.01 10.76
CA ARG A 144 -1.39 -8.37 10.23
C ARG A 144 -2.88 -8.75 10.20
N VAL A 145 -3.66 -8.49 11.25
CA VAL A 145 -5.11 -8.76 11.27
C VAL A 145 -5.86 -8.00 10.16
N PHE A 146 -5.48 -6.75 9.87
CA PHE A 146 -6.09 -5.99 8.77
C PHE A 146 -5.71 -6.55 7.38
N ILE A 147 -4.49 -7.10 7.25
CA ILE A 147 -4.14 -7.87 6.05
C ILE A 147 -5.03 -9.11 5.94
N ALA A 148 -5.21 -9.89 7.03
CA ALA A 148 -6.11 -11.06 7.00
C ALA A 148 -7.54 -10.67 6.60
N ARG A 149 -8.04 -9.52 7.09
CA ARG A 149 -9.34 -8.97 6.67
C ARG A 149 -9.39 -8.70 5.17
N ALA A 150 -8.31 -8.17 4.60
CA ALA A 150 -8.24 -7.94 3.15
C ALA A 150 -8.12 -9.25 2.36
N LEU A 151 -7.45 -10.27 2.91
CA LEU A 151 -7.21 -11.57 2.25
C LEU A 151 -8.40 -12.52 2.32
N VAL A 152 -9.32 -12.38 3.27
CA VAL A 152 -10.42 -13.34 3.49
C VAL A 152 -11.37 -13.45 2.29
N SER A 153 -11.46 -12.41 1.46
CA SER A 153 -12.22 -12.42 0.20
C SER A 153 -11.46 -13.08 -0.96
N ARG A 154 -10.23 -13.55 -0.74
CA ARG A 154 -9.32 -14.15 -1.75
C ARG A 154 -9.07 -13.20 -2.93
N PRO A 155 -8.59 -11.98 -2.68
CA PRO A 155 -8.34 -11.01 -3.75
C PRO A 155 -7.22 -11.47 -4.68
N LYS A 156 -7.16 -10.90 -5.89
CA LYS A 156 -6.05 -11.03 -6.84
C LYS A 156 -5.04 -9.88 -6.69
N LEU A 157 -5.48 -8.75 -6.14
CA LEU A 157 -4.71 -7.52 -5.92
C LEU A 157 -4.85 -7.08 -4.48
N LEU A 158 -3.73 -6.83 -3.80
CA LEU A 158 -3.67 -6.25 -2.47
C LEU A 158 -3.09 -4.84 -2.55
N LEU A 159 -3.85 -3.86 -2.09
CA LEU A 159 -3.44 -2.48 -1.97
C LEU A 159 -3.18 -2.15 -0.50
N LEU A 160 -2.01 -1.60 -0.22
CA LEU A 160 -1.57 -1.23 1.12
C LEU A 160 -1.17 0.25 1.12
N ASP A 161 -1.81 1.05 1.94
CA ASP A 161 -1.52 2.48 2.07
C ASP A 161 -0.73 2.73 3.35
N GLU A 162 0.58 2.97 3.25
CA GLU A 162 1.54 3.18 4.34
C GLU A 162 1.40 2.18 5.51
N PRO A 163 1.48 0.87 5.25
CA PRO A 163 1.11 -0.15 6.23
C PRO A 163 2.06 -0.26 7.42
N THR A 164 3.24 0.34 7.36
CA THR A 164 4.29 0.22 8.39
C THR A 164 4.42 1.40 9.33
N ALA A 165 3.58 2.44 9.18
CA ALA A 165 3.65 3.67 9.98
C ALA A 165 3.57 3.46 11.52
N SER A 166 3.01 2.32 11.97
CA SER A 166 2.87 1.99 13.40
C SER A 166 3.71 0.79 13.83
N ILE A 167 4.73 0.43 13.06
CA ILE A 167 5.58 -0.75 13.29
C ILE A 167 7.02 -0.29 13.49
N ASP A 168 7.71 -0.86 14.48
CA ASP A 168 9.14 -0.63 14.71
C ASP A 168 10.01 -1.23 13.59
N THR A 169 11.26 -0.80 13.48
CA THR A 169 12.17 -1.19 12.37
C THR A 169 12.34 -2.71 12.23
N LYS A 170 12.41 -3.45 13.36
CA LYS A 170 12.49 -4.91 13.33
C LYS A 170 11.21 -5.54 12.78
N GLY A 171 10.07 -5.09 13.26
CA GLY A 171 8.76 -5.54 12.81
C GLY A 171 8.49 -5.20 11.34
N GLN A 172 9.04 -4.08 10.82
CA GLN A 172 8.93 -3.74 9.41
C GLN A 172 9.59 -4.79 8.51
N ALA A 173 10.79 -5.25 8.83
CA ALA A 173 11.45 -6.30 8.06
C ALA A 173 10.63 -7.59 8.01
N GLU A 174 10.11 -8.05 9.17
CA GLU A 174 9.22 -9.21 9.25
C GLU A 174 7.93 -9.02 8.43
N PHE A 175 7.38 -7.80 8.44
CA PHE A 175 6.19 -7.45 7.70
C PHE A 175 6.43 -7.54 6.18
N TYR A 176 7.54 -7.00 5.67
CA TYR A 176 7.87 -7.11 4.25
C TYR A 176 8.22 -8.54 3.83
N HIS A 177 8.82 -9.36 4.71
CA HIS A 177 8.99 -10.79 4.45
C HIS A 177 7.64 -11.51 4.31
N LEU A 178 6.66 -11.17 5.16
CA LEU A 178 5.29 -11.67 5.02
C LEU A 178 4.69 -11.25 3.67
N LEU A 179 4.80 -9.98 3.27
CA LEU A 179 4.31 -9.51 1.97
C LEU A 179 4.97 -10.24 0.81
N LYS A 180 6.27 -10.51 0.88
CA LYS A 180 7.01 -11.28 -0.13
C LYS A 180 6.49 -12.73 -0.24
N THR A 181 6.14 -13.34 0.88
CA THR A 181 5.50 -14.68 0.90
C THR A 181 4.12 -14.63 0.25
N LEU A 182 3.30 -13.64 0.59
CA LEU A 182 1.97 -13.44 0.00
C LEU A 182 2.02 -13.15 -1.51
N ASN A 183 3.08 -12.47 -1.98
CA ASN A 183 3.25 -12.12 -3.38
C ASN A 183 3.46 -13.33 -4.30
N GLN A 184 3.78 -14.51 -3.78
CA GLN A 184 3.87 -15.73 -4.59
C GLN A 184 2.55 -16.04 -5.32
N ASP A 185 1.41 -15.70 -4.69
CA ASP A 185 0.07 -15.94 -5.23
C ASP A 185 -0.72 -14.66 -5.53
N LEU A 186 -0.25 -13.50 -5.07
CA LEU A 186 -0.99 -12.26 -5.00
C LEU A 186 -0.19 -11.10 -5.60
N THR A 187 -0.84 -10.23 -6.36
CA THR A 187 -0.26 -8.96 -6.79
C THR A 187 -0.33 -7.96 -5.66
N ILE A 188 0.74 -7.22 -5.40
CA ILE A 188 0.81 -6.28 -4.27
C ILE A 188 1.26 -4.90 -4.76
N LEU A 189 0.47 -3.88 -4.45
CA LEU A 189 0.86 -2.47 -4.52
C LEU A 189 0.93 -1.91 -3.10
N VAL A 190 2.08 -1.38 -2.71
CA VAL A 190 2.29 -0.79 -1.39
C VAL A 190 2.74 0.65 -1.52
N VAL A 191 2.00 1.58 -0.92
CA VAL A 191 2.47 2.94 -0.73
C VAL A 191 3.44 2.96 0.44
N SER A 192 4.64 3.50 0.23
CA SER A 192 5.66 3.65 1.26
C SER A 192 6.43 4.96 1.09
N HIS A 193 6.87 5.52 2.21
CA HIS A 193 7.83 6.63 2.23
C HIS A 193 9.23 6.16 2.71
N ASP A 194 9.37 4.89 3.10
CA ASP A 194 10.63 4.30 3.55
C ASP A 194 11.37 3.66 2.38
N LEU A 195 12.28 4.42 1.78
CA LEU A 195 13.05 4.02 0.60
C LEU A 195 14.04 2.89 0.89
N LEU A 196 14.61 2.83 2.10
CA LEU A 196 15.57 1.80 2.50
C LEU A 196 14.91 0.42 2.55
N VAL A 197 13.71 0.36 3.11
CA VAL A 197 12.93 -0.87 3.18
C VAL A 197 12.47 -1.29 1.79
N VAL A 198 12.01 -0.31 0.98
CA VAL A 198 11.57 -0.55 -0.40
C VAL A 198 12.69 -1.19 -1.22
N SER A 199 13.90 -0.60 -1.25
CA SER A 199 15.03 -1.09 -2.03
C SER A 199 15.46 -2.53 -1.67
N ARG A 200 15.28 -2.93 -0.41
CA ARG A 200 15.67 -4.26 0.08
C ARG A 200 14.70 -5.37 -0.28
N PHE A 201 13.41 -5.08 -0.37
CA PHE A 201 12.35 -6.11 -0.45
C PHE A 201 11.57 -6.10 -1.76
N ILE A 202 11.54 -4.99 -2.47
CA ILE A 202 10.68 -4.76 -3.62
C ILE A 202 11.53 -4.64 -4.89
N LYS A 203 11.02 -5.16 -6.01
CA LYS A 203 11.77 -5.17 -7.28
C LYS A 203 11.45 -4.01 -8.21
N SER A 204 10.26 -3.42 -8.08
CA SER A 204 9.77 -2.41 -9.01
C SER A 204 9.16 -1.25 -8.23
N VAL A 205 9.35 -0.04 -8.74
CA VAL A 205 8.92 1.18 -8.08
C VAL A 205 8.13 2.06 -9.04
N ALA A 206 7.00 2.60 -8.57
CA ALA A 206 6.22 3.61 -9.25
C ALA A 206 6.34 4.94 -8.49
N CYS A 207 6.99 5.91 -9.09
CA CYS A 207 7.18 7.26 -8.54
C CYS A 207 5.98 8.13 -8.92
N VAL A 208 5.23 8.63 -7.93
CA VAL A 208 4.03 9.43 -8.15
C VAL A 208 4.22 10.84 -7.61
N ASN A 209 4.25 11.81 -8.52
CA ASN A 209 4.25 13.24 -8.24
C ASN A 209 3.52 13.96 -9.36
N LYS A 210 2.20 14.13 -9.24
CA LYS A 210 1.25 14.53 -10.30
C LYS A 210 1.24 13.58 -11.49
N GLY A 211 2.38 13.26 -12.10
CA GLY A 211 2.58 12.18 -13.07
C GLY A 211 2.98 10.88 -12.38
N LEU A 212 3.21 9.83 -13.19
CA LEU A 212 3.71 8.54 -12.72
C LEU A 212 4.87 8.07 -13.61
N HIS A 213 5.99 7.74 -12.97
CA HIS A 213 7.15 7.12 -13.62
C HIS A 213 7.38 5.74 -13.03
N TYR A 214 7.35 4.71 -13.87
CA TYR A 214 7.53 3.31 -13.48
C TYR A 214 8.93 2.82 -13.80
N HIS A 215 9.55 2.12 -12.86
CA HIS A 215 10.89 1.55 -12.96
C HIS A 215 10.84 0.06 -12.62
N ASP A 216 11.25 -0.79 -13.57
CA ASP A 216 11.28 -2.25 -13.43
C ASP A 216 12.35 -2.76 -12.45
N GLN A 217 13.33 -1.93 -12.09
CA GLN A 217 14.37 -2.24 -11.13
C GLN A 217 14.28 -1.31 -9.93
N ALA A 218 14.39 -1.87 -8.73
CA ALA A 218 14.36 -1.13 -7.46
C ALA A 218 15.73 -0.50 -7.12
N GLU A 219 16.62 -0.31 -8.09
CA GLU A 219 17.72 0.62 -7.90
C GLU A 219 17.17 2.02 -7.91
N ILE A 220 16.99 2.55 -6.71
CA ILE A 220 16.59 3.94 -6.51
C ILE A 220 17.78 4.78 -6.96
N THR A 221 17.72 5.30 -8.18
CA THR A 221 18.78 6.15 -8.73
C THR A 221 18.63 7.58 -8.24
N GLY A 222 19.75 8.33 -8.14
CA GLY A 222 19.73 9.76 -7.79
C GLY A 222 18.74 10.57 -8.65
N ALA A 223 18.66 10.28 -9.97
CA ALA A 223 17.73 10.91 -10.89
C ALA A 223 16.25 10.68 -10.54
N MET A 224 15.89 9.50 -10.01
CA MET A 224 14.52 9.22 -9.54
C MET A 224 14.17 10.09 -8.34
N LEU A 225 15.13 10.27 -7.46
CA LEU A 225 14.95 11.04 -6.23
C LEU A 225 14.89 12.54 -6.52
N GLU A 226 15.71 13.06 -7.43
CA GLU A 226 15.64 14.46 -7.89
C GLU A 226 14.27 14.77 -8.54
N THR A 227 13.70 13.82 -9.30
CA THR A 227 12.37 13.99 -9.89
C THR A 227 11.25 14.00 -8.84
N MET A 228 11.44 13.26 -7.74
CA MET A 228 10.44 13.16 -6.65
C MET A 228 10.53 14.26 -5.61
N TYR A 229 11.76 14.71 -5.33
CA TYR A 229 12.05 15.72 -4.33
C TYR A 229 12.89 16.82 -4.99
N PRO A 230 12.27 17.82 -5.62
CA PRO A 230 13.00 18.97 -6.10
C PRO A 230 13.59 19.67 -4.88
N CYS A 231 14.85 19.33 -4.55
CA CYS A 231 15.59 19.95 -3.45
C CYS A 231 15.98 21.35 -3.89
N THR A 232 15.53 22.36 -3.17
CA THR A 232 16.19 23.67 -3.16
C THR A 232 17.51 23.53 -2.41
N VAL A 233 18.54 24.25 -2.84
CA VAL A 233 19.96 24.14 -2.41
C VAL A 233 20.19 24.27 -0.88
N GLU A 234 19.15 24.59 -0.11
CA GLU A 234 19.22 24.86 1.33
C GLU A 234 18.78 23.69 2.24
N GLU A 235 18.20 22.61 1.68
CA GLU A 235 17.81 21.45 2.47
C GLU A 235 18.67 20.24 2.13
N VAL A 236 19.28 19.60 3.14
CA VAL A 236 20.02 18.34 2.99
C VAL A 236 19.06 17.31 2.38
N CYS A 237 19.26 17.01 1.11
CA CYS A 237 18.41 16.07 0.39
C CYS A 237 18.57 14.69 1.03
N PRO A 238 17.47 14.02 1.50
CA PRO A 238 17.52 12.67 2.03
C PRO A 238 18.16 11.66 1.07
N VAL A 239 18.22 12.00 -0.20
CA VAL A 239 18.80 11.26 -1.33
C VAL A 239 20.32 11.13 -1.23
N GLU A 240 21.03 12.18 -0.87
CA GLU A 240 22.49 12.13 -0.73
C GLU A 240 22.92 11.17 0.37
N LEU A 241 22.11 11.05 1.45
CA LEU A 241 22.35 10.11 2.54
C LEU A 241 22.19 8.64 2.10
N VAL A 242 21.29 8.37 1.15
CA VAL A 242 21.00 6.98 0.69
C VAL A 242 21.96 6.54 -0.41
N THR A 243 22.36 7.44 -1.31
CA THR A 243 23.16 7.08 -2.48
C THR A 243 24.67 7.04 -2.22
N HIS A 244 25.18 7.82 -1.27
CA HIS A 244 26.61 7.96 -1.06
C HIS A 244 27.15 7.44 0.29
N GLY A 245 26.28 7.09 1.24
CA GLY A 245 26.69 6.50 2.53
C GLY A 245 27.61 7.39 3.39
N HIS A 246 28.03 8.54 2.87
CA HIS A 246 28.85 9.55 3.52
C HIS A 246 28.33 10.94 3.15
N LEU A 247 28.23 11.82 4.15
CA LEU A 247 28.00 13.24 3.90
C LEU A 247 29.14 13.78 3.01
N PRO A 248 28.86 14.41 1.87
CA PRO A 248 29.92 15.00 1.06
C PRO A 248 30.61 16.09 1.88
N HIS A 249 31.94 16.05 1.93
CA HIS A 249 32.80 16.97 2.67
C HIS A 249 32.57 18.48 2.34
N ARG A 250 31.80 18.80 1.33
CA ARG A 250 31.48 20.17 0.90
C ARG A 250 30.42 20.88 1.74
N VAL A 251 29.55 20.14 2.44
CA VAL A 251 28.46 20.76 3.25
C VAL A 251 28.99 21.32 4.56
N LEU A 252 30.15 20.87 5.03
CA LEU A 252 30.77 21.37 6.30
C LEU A 252 31.61 22.63 6.15
N GLN A 253 31.82 23.15 4.94
CA GLN A 253 32.70 24.35 4.72
C GLN A 253 31.94 25.68 4.69
N HIS A 254 30.60 25.69 4.70
CA HIS A 254 29.83 26.96 4.65
C HIS A 254 29.22 27.44 5.98
N HIS A 255 29.62 26.85 7.11
CA HIS A 255 29.23 27.37 8.44
C HIS A 255 30.37 27.99 9.22
N LYS A 256 31.31 28.67 8.54
CA LYS A 256 32.25 29.61 9.17
C LYS A 256 32.34 30.85 8.30
N GLU A 257 31.40 31.74 8.51
CA GLU A 257 31.64 33.22 8.57
C GLU A 257 30.39 33.89 9.12
#